data_947d688f0052c6e3704067ff019aaf13
#
_entry.id   947d688f0052c6e3704067ff019aaf13
#
_cell.length_a   1.000
_cell.length_b   1.000
_cell.length_c   1.000
_cell.angle_alpha   90.00
_cell.angle_beta   90.00
_cell.angle_gamma   90.00
#
_symmetry.space_group_name_H-M   'P 1'
#
loop_
_entity.id
_entity.type
_entity.pdbx_description
1 polymer ?
#
loop_
_entity_poly.entity_id
_entity_poly.type
_entity_poly.pdbx_seq_one_letter_code
_entity_poly.pdbx_strand_id
1 'polypeptide(L)'
;VNINDIKTEAPETWSGPVRIRDMFEAIFERQKELEGKYDEIEIANGYTLHRGLDVDLDDPVSQWYIKDAAYRMIEEISEATNCLKNKPWKTTHVLTDQAHFYEELMDALHFFVRLCLIVGLDAEMVYKLYFKKSEVNKFRQESNY
;
A
#
# COMPACT_ATOMS: atom_id res chain seq x y z
N VAL A 1 16.47 -8.25 7.41
CA VAL A 1 17.04 -7.94 6.07
C VAL A 1 17.01 -6.42 5.88
N ASN A 2 18.14 -5.83 5.52
CA ASN A 2 18.18 -4.39 5.25
C ASN A 2 17.72 -4.15 3.80
N ILE A 3 16.74 -3.29 3.61
CA ILE A 3 16.17 -2.96 2.29
C ILE A 3 17.23 -2.48 1.28
N ASN A 4 18.31 -1.83 1.79
CA ASN A 4 19.41 -1.35 0.94
C ASN A 4 20.31 -2.48 0.41
N ASP A 5 20.25 -3.67 1.02
CA ASP A 5 21.06 -4.83 0.61
C ASP A 5 20.33 -5.69 -0.42
N ILE A 6 19.07 -5.43 -0.67
CA ILE A 6 18.27 -6.17 -1.65
C ILE A 6 18.54 -5.60 -3.03
N LYS A 7 19.08 -6.45 -3.91
CA LYS A 7 19.16 -6.10 -5.33
C LYS A 7 17.76 -6.09 -5.89
N THR A 8 17.29 -4.91 -6.29
CA THR A 8 15.99 -4.77 -6.93
C THR A 8 16.04 -5.38 -8.33
N GLU A 9 15.09 -6.21 -8.64
CA GLU A 9 14.82 -6.65 -10.02
C GLU A 9 14.14 -5.53 -10.84
N ALA A 10 13.99 -4.34 -10.28
CA ALA A 10 13.61 -3.18 -11.07
C ALA A 10 14.66 -2.98 -12.16
N PRO A 11 14.26 -2.91 -13.43
CA PRO A 11 15.24 -2.77 -14.50
C PRO A 11 16.04 -1.49 -14.28
N GLU A 12 17.33 -1.63 -13.95
CA GLU A 12 18.28 -0.52 -13.83
C GLU A 12 18.45 0.22 -15.17
N THR A 13 17.89 -0.34 -16.24
CA THR A 13 18.01 0.13 -17.62
C THR A 13 16.69 0.66 -18.17
N TRP A 14 16.00 1.49 -17.40
CA TRP A 14 14.92 2.26 -17.98
C TRP A 14 15.51 3.44 -18.77
N SER A 15 15.73 3.25 -20.06
CA SER A 15 16.35 4.25 -20.96
C SER A 15 15.36 5.25 -21.56
N GLY A 16 14.10 5.22 -21.15
CA GLY A 16 13.06 6.13 -21.64
C GLY A 16 12.57 7.10 -20.55
N PRO A 17 11.78 8.13 -20.92
CA PRO A 17 11.13 8.97 -19.94
C PRO A 17 10.17 8.11 -19.12
N VAL A 18 10.47 7.92 -17.83
CA VAL A 18 9.63 7.19 -16.90
C VAL A 18 8.35 8.00 -16.70
N ARG A 19 7.22 7.49 -17.16
CA ARG A 19 5.93 8.07 -16.86
C ARG A 19 5.48 7.60 -15.48
N ILE A 20 5.01 8.51 -14.64
CA ILE A 20 4.44 8.18 -13.32
C ILE A 20 3.37 7.09 -13.45
N ARG A 21 2.57 7.13 -14.52
CA ARG A 21 1.57 6.11 -14.84
C ARG A 21 2.17 4.71 -15.01
N ASP A 22 3.31 4.61 -15.70
CA ASP A 22 3.97 3.32 -15.93
C ASP A 22 4.53 2.73 -14.64
N MET A 23 5.10 3.57 -13.76
CA MET A 23 5.57 3.13 -12.43
C MET A 23 4.42 2.67 -11.55
N PHE A 24 3.30 3.37 -11.57
CA PHE A 24 2.13 3.03 -10.78
C PHE A 24 1.49 1.71 -11.23
N GLU A 25 1.36 1.51 -12.53
CA GLU A 25 0.91 0.25 -13.12
C GLU A 25 1.86 -0.91 -12.75
N ALA A 26 3.18 -0.68 -12.80
CA ALA A 26 4.17 -1.69 -12.41
C ALA A 26 4.04 -2.12 -10.95
N ILE A 27 3.75 -1.19 -10.04
CA ILE A 27 3.49 -1.50 -8.62
C ILE A 27 2.27 -2.42 -8.49
N PHE A 28 1.16 -2.11 -9.17
CA PHE A 28 -0.05 -2.93 -9.16
C PHE A 28 0.17 -4.31 -9.75
N GLU A 29 0.90 -4.41 -10.86
CA GLU A 29 1.20 -5.71 -11.47
C GLU A 29 2.06 -6.59 -10.56
N ARG A 30 3.07 -6.01 -9.90
CA ARG A 30 3.90 -6.75 -8.94
C ARG A 30 3.08 -7.22 -7.75
N GLN A 31 2.17 -6.40 -7.25
CA GLN A 31 1.29 -6.79 -6.14
C GLN A 31 0.31 -7.90 -6.56
N LYS A 32 -0.21 -7.88 -7.78
CA LYS A 32 -1.06 -8.97 -8.29
C LYS A 32 -0.33 -10.31 -8.32
N GLU A 33 0.95 -10.31 -8.74
CA GLU A 33 1.77 -11.52 -8.72
C GLU A 33 1.93 -12.07 -7.29
N LEU A 34 2.18 -11.19 -6.33
CA LEU A 34 2.31 -11.54 -4.92
C LEU A 34 0.99 -12.06 -4.35
N GLU A 35 -0.13 -11.40 -4.66
CA GLU A 35 -1.48 -11.83 -4.27
C GLU A 35 -1.79 -13.23 -4.81
N GLY A 36 -1.39 -13.54 -6.05
CA GLY A 36 -1.56 -14.88 -6.61
C GLY A 36 -0.87 -15.97 -5.78
N LYS A 37 0.33 -15.68 -5.26
CA LYS A 37 1.05 -16.60 -4.36
C LYS A 37 0.35 -16.75 -3.02
N TYR A 38 -0.17 -15.67 -2.46
CA TYR A 38 -0.95 -15.71 -1.22
C TYR A 38 -2.25 -16.48 -1.40
N ASP A 39 -2.92 -16.31 -2.54
CA ASP A 39 -4.14 -17.04 -2.89
C ASP A 39 -3.91 -18.54 -2.88
N GLU A 40 -2.83 -19.00 -3.49
CA GLU A 40 -2.47 -20.44 -3.50
C GLU A 40 -2.28 -20.98 -2.07
N ILE A 41 -1.63 -20.22 -1.20
CA ILE A 41 -1.39 -20.61 0.19
C ILE A 41 -2.72 -20.61 0.99
N GLU A 42 -3.52 -19.56 0.84
CA GLU A 42 -4.80 -19.43 1.53
C GLU A 42 -5.76 -20.57 1.13
N ILE A 43 -5.86 -20.86 -0.16
CA ILE A 43 -6.67 -21.97 -0.67
C ILE A 43 -6.16 -23.33 -0.12
N ALA A 44 -4.85 -23.55 -0.13
CA ALA A 44 -4.24 -24.75 0.43
C ALA A 44 -4.51 -24.91 1.93
N ASN A 45 -4.65 -23.79 2.65
CA ASN A 45 -5.00 -23.76 4.07
C ASN A 45 -6.52 -23.86 4.33
N GLY A 46 -7.34 -23.99 3.28
CA GLY A 46 -8.79 -24.18 3.38
C GLY A 46 -9.60 -22.89 3.48
N TYR A 47 -9.01 -21.71 3.19
CA TYR A 47 -9.72 -20.45 3.18
C TYR A 47 -10.41 -20.18 1.84
N THR A 48 -11.57 -19.53 1.90
CA THR A 48 -12.28 -19.05 0.72
C THR A 48 -11.87 -17.61 0.43
N LEU A 49 -11.54 -17.32 -0.83
CA LEU A 49 -11.16 -15.97 -1.25
C LEU A 49 -12.38 -15.07 -1.42
N HIS A 50 -12.29 -13.85 -0.89
CA HIS A 50 -13.31 -12.81 -1.00
C HIS A 50 -12.69 -11.55 -1.56
N ARG A 51 -12.37 -11.55 -2.87
CA ARG A 51 -11.70 -10.42 -3.50
C ARG A 51 -12.00 -10.30 -4.99
N GLY A 52 -11.71 -9.15 -5.56
CA GLY A 52 -11.83 -8.85 -6.97
C GLY A 52 -13.05 -8.01 -7.34
N LEU A 53 -13.34 -7.93 -8.63
CA LEU A 53 -14.42 -7.10 -9.16
C LEU A 53 -15.82 -7.48 -8.65
N ASP A 54 -15.99 -8.75 -8.29
CA ASP A 54 -17.27 -9.27 -7.81
C ASP A 54 -17.43 -9.21 -6.30
N VAL A 55 -16.50 -8.53 -5.58
CA VAL A 55 -16.63 -8.36 -4.14
C VAL A 55 -17.85 -7.49 -3.83
N ASP A 56 -18.72 -8.00 -2.98
CA ASP A 56 -19.89 -7.27 -2.50
C ASP A 56 -19.51 -6.47 -1.25
N LEU A 57 -19.48 -5.15 -1.37
CA LEU A 57 -19.15 -4.26 -0.26
C LEU A 57 -20.22 -4.26 0.85
N ASP A 58 -21.40 -4.77 0.58
CA ASP A 58 -22.49 -4.90 1.57
C ASP A 58 -22.49 -6.26 2.27
N ASP A 59 -21.75 -7.24 1.74
CA ASP A 59 -21.62 -8.56 2.35
C ASP A 59 -20.76 -8.50 3.63
N PRO A 60 -21.26 -9.01 4.77
CA PRO A 60 -20.53 -8.97 6.04
C PRO A 60 -19.17 -9.71 6.02
N VAL A 61 -19.05 -10.80 5.26
CA VAL A 61 -17.80 -11.56 5.16
C VAL A 61 -16.78 -10.81 4.32
N SER A 62 -17.21 -10.22 3.21
CA SER A 62 -16.36 -9.33 2.40
C SER A 62 -15.91 -8.11 3.19
N GLN A 63 -16.81 -7.49 3.96
CA GLN A 63 -16.45 -6.38 4.84
C GLN A 63 -15.41 -6.77 5.89
N TRP A 64 -15.55 -7.93 6.49
CA TRP A 64 -14.57 -8.44 7.45
C TRP A 64 -13.19 -8.61 6.79
N TYR A 65 -13.14 -9.19 5.61
CA TYR A 65 -11.91 -9.42 4.87
C TYR A 65 -11.21 -8.08 4.48
N ILE A 66 -12.01 -7.10 4.04
CA ILE A 66 -11.52 -5.75 3.73
C ILE A 66 -10.97 -5.07 4.98
N LYS A 67 -11.67 -5.16 6.10
CA LYS A 67 -11.22 -4.59 7.38
C LYS A 67 -9.94 -5.24 7.87
N ASP A 68 -9.78 -6.55 7.72
CA ASP A 68 -8.53 -7.24 8.08
C ASP A 68 -7.34 -6.69 7.29
N ALA A 69 -7.47 -6.53 5.97
CA ALA A 69 -6.42 -5.92 5.14
C ALA A 69 -6.13 -4.46 5.56
N ALA A 70 -7.15 -3.68 5.89
CA ALA A 70 -6.98 -2.31 6.37
C ALA A 70 -6.27 -2.25 7.72
N TYR A 71 -6.58 -3.14 8.65
CA TYR A 71 -5.87 -3.24 9.94
C TYR A 71 -4.40 -3.63 9.77
N ARG A 72 -4.09 -4.53 8.82
CA ARG A 72 -2.70 -4.86 8.49
C ARG A 72 -1.91 -3.62 8.05
N MET A 73 -2.51 -2.78 7.21
CA MET A 73 -1.89 -1.50 6.82
C MET A 73 -1.64 -0.58 8.02
N ILE A 74 -2.59 -0.50 8.96
CA ILE A 74 -2.45 0.29 10.19
C ILE A 74 -1.32 -0.27 11.07
N GLU A 75 -1.17 -1.58 11.17
CA GLU A 75 -0.07 -2.23 11.88
C GLU A 75 1.28 -1.77 11.30
N GLU A 76 1.47 -1.81 9.99
CA GLU A 76 2.71 -1.39 9.33
C GLU A 76 3.00 0.12 9.52
N ILE A 77 1.98 0.97 9.45
CA ILE A 77 2.14 2.40 9.79
C ILE A 77 2.56 2.57 11.25
N SER A 78 2.02 1.77 12.15
CA SER A 78 2.41 1.79 13.57
C SER A 78 3.86 1.35 13.76
N GLU A 79 4.32 0.34 13.03
CA GLU A 79 5.72 -0.10 13.04
C GLU A 79 6.66 0.98 12.50
N ALA A 80 6.27 1.65 11.41
CA ALA A 80 7.00 2.81 10.89
C ALA A 80 7.12 3.92 11.95
N THR A 81 6.03 4.30 12.59
CA THR A 81 6.05 5.35 13.62
C THR A 81 6.83 4.95 14.86
N ASN A 82 6.88 3.66 15.19
CA ASN A 82 7.69 3.13 16.30
C ASN A 82 9.20 3.24 16.05
N CYS A 83 9.63 3.44 14.81
CA CYS A 83 11.03 3.76 14.50
C CYS A 83 11.42 5.17 14.99
N LEU A 84 10.44 6.07 15.13
CA LEU A 84 10.62 7.48 15.49
C LEU A 84 10.50 7.67 17.00
N LYS A 85 11.62 7.48 17.73
CA LYS A 85 11.62 7.37 19.19
C LYS A 85 11.93 8.68 19.93
N ASN A 86 12.38 9.70 19.22
CA ASN A 86 12.75 10.97 19.83
C ASN A 86 11.54 11.84 20.14
N LYS A 87 11.56 12.47 21.31
CA LYS A 87 10.45 13.30 21.82
C LYS A 87 10.95 14.68 22.19
N PRO A 88 10.18 15.77 21.95
CA PRO A 88 10.62 17.13 22.22
C PRO A 88 10.99 17.40 23.68
N TRP A 89 10.42 16.64 24.64
CA TRP A 89 10.66 16.82 26.07
C TRP A 89 11.81 15.97 26.62
N LYS A 90 12.51 15.20 25.77
CA LYS A 90 13.67 14.40 26.20
C LYS A 90 14.98 15.09 25.86
N THR A 91 15.95 14.98 26.74
CA THR A 91 17.30 15.51 26.56
C THR A 91 18.22 14.57 25.80
N THR A 92 17.91 13.27 25.79
CA THR A 92 18.65 12.24 25.06
C THR A 92 17.90 11.86 23.79
N HIS A 93 18.66 11.74 22.69
CA HIS A 93 18.13 11.32 21.40
C HIS A 93 18.85 10.07 20.91
N VAL A 94 18.14 9.28 20.11
CA VAL A 94 18.69 8.13 19.40
C VAL A 94 18.61 8.36 17.90
N LEU A 95 19.56 7.79 17.16
CA LEU A 95 19.50 7.82 15.70
C LEU A 95 18.38 6.89 15.23
N THR A 96 17.62 7.37 14.26
CA THR A 96 16.58 6.58 13.61
C THR A 96 17.21 5.66 12.59
N ASP A 97 16.83 4.37 12.58
CA ASP A 97 17.12 3.47 11.48
C ASP A 97 16.22 3.85 10.30
N GLN A 98 16.75 4.67 9.39
CA GLN A 98 16.03 5.15 8.22
C GLN A 98 15.63 4.02 7.29
N ALA A 99 16.49 3.03 7.09
CA ALA A 99 16.20 1.91 6.20
C ALA A 99 15.01 1.11 6.69
N HIS A 100 14.95 0.82 7.98
CA HIS A 100 13.82 0.13 8.59
C HIS A 100 12.54 0.97 8.52
N PHE A 101 12.62 2.27 8.81
CA PHE A 101 11.48 3.17 8.69
C PHE A 101 10.88 3.19 7.26
N TYR A 102 11.73 3.24 6.23
CA TYR A 102 11.27 3.21 4.84
C TYR A 102 10.70 1.84 4.44
N GLU A 103 11.26 0.76 4.97
CA GLU A 103 10.73 -0.60 4.77
C GLU A 103 9.28 -0.70 5.27
N GLU A 104 9.02 -0.26 6.49
CA GLU A 104 7.66 -0.29 7.07
C GLU A 104 6.67 0.61 6.30
N LEU A 105 7.12 1.76 5.78
CA LEU A 105 6.28 2.57 4.90
C LEU A 105 5.92 1.84 3.61
N MET A 106 6.86 1.07 3.05
CA MET A 106 6.60 0.29 1.85
C MET A 106 5.68 -0.90 2.14
N ASP A 107 5.79 -1.53 3.31
CA ASP A 107 4.86 -2.58 3.72
C ASP A 107 3.44 -2.04 3.87
N ALA A 108 3.27 -0.84 4.41
CA ALA A 108 1.98 -0.15 4.42
C ALA A 108 1.44 0.09 3.00
N LEU A 109 2.29 0.48 2.04
CA LEU A 109 1.89 0.65 0.65
C LEU A 109 1.49 -0.67 0.00
N HIS A 110 2.20 -1.78 0.28
CA HIS A 110 1.81 -3.12 -0.16
C HIS A 110 0.39 -3.45 0.30
N PHE A 111 0.05 -3.22 1.56
CA PHE A 111 -1.30 -3.44 2.07
C PHE A 111 -2.34 -2.48 1.48
N PHE A 112 -1.98 -1.23 1.21
CA PHE A 112 -2.88 -0.32 0.52
C PHE A 112 -3.22 -0.80 -0.90
N VAL A 113 -2.22 -1.21 -1.67
CA VAL A 113 -2.43 -1.75 -3.03
C VAL A 113 -3.23 -3.07 -2.95
N ARG A 114 -2.90 -3.94 -2.00
CA ARG A 114 -3.70 -5.16 -1.72
C ARG A 114 -5.16 -4.80 -1.47
N LEU A 115 -5.44 -3.80 -0.62
CA LEU A 115 -6.78 -3.34 -0.32
C LEU A 115 -7.53 -2.86 -1.58
N CYS A 116 -6.85 -2.09 -2.44
CA CYS A 116 -7.40 -1.68 -3.73
C CYS A 116 -7.77 -2.89 -4.61
N LEU A 117 -6.88 -3.87 -4.71
CA LEU A 117 -7.12 -5.09 -5.48
C LEU A 117 -8.27 -5.93 -4.92
N ILE A 118 -8.40 -6.03 -3.61
CA ILE A 118 -9.50 -6.75 -2.95
C ILE A 118 -10.85 -6.15 -3.35
N VAL A 119 -10.97 -4.82 -3.42
CA VAL A 119 -12.21 -4.13 -3.78
C VAL A 119 -12.35 -3.91 -5.30
N GLY A 120 -11.48 -4.50 -6.10
CA GLY A 120 -11.58 -4.47 -7.55
C GLY A 120 -11.07 -3.19 -8.22
N LEU A 121 -10.27 -2.39 -7.54
CA LEU A 121 -9.64 -1.20 -8.11
C LEU A 121 -8.29 -1.56 -8.75
N ASP A 122 -8.13 -1.21 -10.02
CA ASP A 122 -6.85 -1.27 -10.71
C ASP A 122 -6.09 0.08 -10.62
N ALA A 123 -4.87 0.11 -11.16
CA ALA A 123 -4.01 1.29 -11.13
C ALA A 123 -4.67 2.50 -11.81
N GLU A 124 -5.33 2.30 -12.94
CA GLU A 124 -5.99 3.38 -13.69
C GLU A 124 -7.17 3.96 -12.91
N MET A 125 -7.99 3.11 -12.30
CA MET A 125 -9.12 3.53 -11.46
C MET A 125 -8.65 4.33 -10.25
N VAL A 126 -7.62 3.86 -9.54
CA VAL A 126 -7.05 4.55 -8.39
C VAL A 126 -6.47 5.91 -8.81
N TYR A 127 -5.74 5.97 -9.92
CA TYR A 127 -5.21 7.21 -10.48
C TYR A 127 -6.34 8.22 -10.75
N LYS A 128 -7.38 7.82 -11.45
CA LYS A 128 -8.52 8.70 -11.76
C LYS A 128 -9.25 9.19 -10.51
N LEU A 129 -9.50 8.30 -9.55
CA LEU A 129 -10.16 8.64 -8.29
C LEU A 129 -9.31 9.59 -7.44
N TYR A 130 -8.00 9.37 -7.40
CA TYR A 130 -7.07 10.26 -6.71
C TYR A 130 -7.15 11.69 -7.26
N PHE A 131 -7.08 11.85 -8.57
CA PHE A 131 -7.13 13.18 -9.19
C PHE A 131 -8.49 13.85 -9.02
N LYS A 132 -9.60 13.11 -9.11
CA LYS A 132 -10.93 13.65 -8.78
C LYS A 132 -10.98 14.17 -7.33
N LYS A 133 -10.45 13.41 -6.40
CA LYS A 133 -10.39 13.81 -4.99
C LYS A 133 -9.47 15.00 -4.78
N SER A 134 -8.35 15.05 -5.50
CA SER A 134 -7.41 16.18 -5.48
C SER A 134 -8.09 17.49 -5.92
N GLU A 135 -8.89 17.47 -6.99
CA GLU A 135 -9.67 18.64 -7.41
C GLU A 135 -10.68 19.10 -6.35
N VAL A 136 -11.36 18.17 -5.68
CA VAL A 136 -12.25 18.51 -4.56
C VAL A 136 -11.49 19.17 -3.43
N ASN A 137 -10.31 18.66 -3.08
CA ASN A 137 -9.48 19.24 -2.02
C ASN A 137 -8.98 20.65 -2.39
N LYS A 138 -8.59 20.85 -3.63
CA LYS A 138 -8.20 22.16 -4.16
C LYS A 138 -9.35 23.16 -4.06
N PHE A 139 -10.55 22.79 -4.53
CA PHE A 139 -11.74 23.63 -4.41
C PHE A 139 -12.05 24.01 -2.95
N ARG A 140 -11.92 23.07 -2.01
CA ARG A 140 -12.13 23.35 -0.58
C ARG A 140 -11.15 24.39 -0.05
N GLN A 141 -9.88 24.33 -0.46
CA GLN A 141 -8.88 25.32 -0.06
C GLN A 141 -9.18 26.70 -0.64
N GLU A 142 -9.58 26.79 -1.91
CA GLU A 142 -9.90 28.03 -2.59
C GLU A 142 -11.18 28.69 -2.06
N SER A 143 -12.13 27.92 -1.54
CA SER A 143 -13.41 28.40 -1.00
C SER A 143 -13.44 28.63 0.52
N ASN A 144 -12.30 28.54 1.19
CA ASN A 144 -12.17 28.68 2.65
C ASN A 144 -13.13 27.75 3.45
N TYR A 145 -13.33 26.58 2.92
CA TYR A 145 -14.18 25.55 3.53
C TYR A 145 -13.51 24.93 4.77
#